data_7296e81bb8533fd09b8dd14f433112f6
#
_entry.id   7296e81bb8533fd09b8dd14f433112f6
#
_cell.length_a   1.000
_cell.length_b   1.000
_cell.length_c   1.000
_cell.angle_alpha   90.00
_cell.angle_beta   90.00
_cell.angle_gamma   90.00
#
_symmetry.space_group_name_H-M   'P 1'
#
loop_
_entity.id
_entity.type
_entity.pdbx_description
1 polymer ?
#
loop_
_entity_poly.entity_id
_entity_poly.type
_entity_poly.pdbx_seq_one_letter_code
_entity_poly.pdbx_strand_id
1 'polypeptide(L)'
;KAAIVASTAVTTVSPTYAEEIQTEYYGYRLDSVLRMNSYKLHGILNGIDMDAFNPQTDTKIFKQYGPKTPEDKLVNKTELLKLCGLEGDANTPVIGIVTRFVDQKGLDLVEAVLPDILSDDVRLVVLGTGDWKYEQMFIEAKRRWPDKVSASIMFSGDLANRIYAGADMFLMPSKFEPCGLAQMIALRYGTIPIVRETGGLKDTVHAFVDYAGTGNGFTFASYNAHDMLHVIREACGVFRFNKPAWSKLIMQGMQSDFSWGSSADKYIEVYKTAMGQ
;
A
#
# COMPACT_ATOMS: atom_id res chain seq x y z
N LYS A 1 8.58 -19.35 21.72
CA LYS A 1 7.56 -19.60 22.78
C LYS A 1 8.02 -19.05 24.12
N ALA A 2 9.22 -19.41 24.60
CA ALA A 2 9.70 -18.99 25.93
C ALA A 2 9.69 -17.46 26.11
N ALA A 3 10.18 -16.70 25.15
CA ALA A 3 10.18 -15.24 25.21
C ALA A 3 8.77 -14.64 25.36
N ILE A 4 7.79 -15.13 24.58
CA ILE A 4 6.41 -14.68 24.69
C ILE A 4 5.83 -14.95 26.08
N VAL A 5 6.11 -16.13 26.65
CA VAL A 5 5.59 -16.50 27.98
C VAL A 5 6.25 -15.71 29.09
N ALA A 6 7.59 -15.52 29.04
CA ALA A 6 8.37 -14.92 30.10
C ALA A 6 8.38 -13.38 30.11
N SER A 7 8.04 -12.73 28.98
CA SER A 7 8.03 -11.27 28.90
C SER A 7 6.85 -10.65 29.65
N THR A 8 6.99 -9.44 30.15
CA THR A 8 5.92 -8.65 30.78
C THR A 8 4.93 -8.13 29.74
N ALA A 9 5.42 -7.71 28.57
CA ALA A 9 4.62 -7.27 27.43
C ALA A 9 5.18 -7.86 26.12
N VAL A 10 4.32 -8.04 25.14
CA VAL A 10 4.65 -8.49 23.77
C VAL A 10 4.08 -7.47 22.81
N THR A 11 4.89 -7.01 21.87
CA THR A 11 4.45 -6.07 20.85
C THR A 11 4.50 -6.69 19.47
N THR A 12 3.57 -6.31 18.61
CA THR A 12 3.61 -6.53 17.16
C THR A 12 3.24 -5.24 16.44
N VAL A 13 3.29 -5.26 15.11
CA VAL A 13 3.36 -4.03 14.31
C VAL A 13 2.01 -3.56 13.73
N SER A 14 0.89 -4.10 14.20
CA SER A 14 -0.44 -3.54 13.96
C SER A 14 -1.49 -4.15 14.90
N PRO A 15 -2.57 -3.44 15.25
CA PRO A 15 -3.68 -3.98 16.03
C PRO A 15 -4.36 -5.18 15.34
N THR A 16 -4.73 -5.03 14.07
CA THR A 16 -5.34 -6.14 13.29
C THR A 16 -4.39 -7.33 13.19
N TYR A 17 -3.09 -7.12 12.97
CA TYR A 17 -2.13 -8.22 12.93
C TYR A 17 -1.98 -8.93 14.29
N ALA A 18 -2.09 -8.18 15.40
CA ALA A 18 -2.10 -8.78 16.74
C ALA A 18 -3.29 -9.76 16.92
N GLU A 19 -4.44 -9.48 16.32
CA GLU A 19 -5.60 -10.38 16.30
C GLU A 19 -5.37 -11.55 15.35
N GLU A 20 -4.90 -11.29 14.12
CA GLU A 20 -4.66 -12.29 13.08
C GLU A 20 -3.70 -13.39 13.54
N ILE A 21 -2.56 -13.05 14.16
CA ILE A 21 -1.55 -14.03 14.60
C ILE A 21 -2.02 -14.94 15.74
N GLN A 22 -3.15 -14.67 16.35
CA GLN A 22 -3.82 -15.55 17.31
C GLN A 22 -4.69 -16.62 16.64
N THR A 23 -4.82 -16.58 15.32
CA THR A 23 -5.56 -17.61 14.55
C THR A 23 -4.61 -18.67 13.99
N GLU A 24 -5.12 -19.85 13.71
CA GLU A 24 -4.32 -20.95 13.13
C GLU A 24 -3.71 -20.57 11.78
N TYR A 25 -4.43 -19.81 10.96
CA TYR A 25 -4.00 -19.42 9.64
C TYR A 25 -2.78 -18.48 9.64
N TYR A 26 -2.78 -17.49 10.54
CA TYR A 26 -1.71 -16.48 10.59
C TYR A 26 -0.68 -16.73 11.70
N GLY A 27 -0.98 -17.62 12.66
CA GLY A 27 -0.16 -17.81 13.86
C GLY A 27 1.10 -18.65 13.67
N TYR A 28 1.27 -19.33 12.54
CA TYR A 28 2.46 -20.15 12.23
C TYR A 28 2.84 -21.11 13.38
N ARG A 29 1.85 -21.79 13.97
CA ARG A 29 1.97 -22.70 15.14
C ARG A 29 2.31 -21.98 16.47
N LEU A 30 2.20 -20.67 16.52
CA LEU A 30 2.30 -19.88 17.75
C LEU A 30 0.95 -19.33 18.22
N ASP A 31 -0.12 -19.53 17.44
CA ASP A 31 -1.47 -19.03 17.70
C ASP A 31 -1.97 -19.34 19.11
N SER A 32 -1.83 -20.59 19.56
CA SER A 32 -2.25 -21.01 20.91
C SER A 32 -1.46 -20.29 22.01
N VAL A 33 -0.14 -20.11 21.84
CA VAL A 33 0.69 -19.38 22.80
C VAL A 33 0.34 -17.90 22.81
N LEU A 34 0.07 -17.31 21.65
CA LEU A 34 -0.33 -15.91 21.53
C LEU A 34 -1.72 -15.69 22.16
N ARG A 35 -2.69 -16.56 21.90
CA ARG A 35 -4.02 -16.51 22.56
C ARG A 35 -3.93 -16.58 24.09
N MET A 36 -3.13 -17.49 24.61
CA MET A 36 -2.92 -17.63 26.07
C MET A 36 -2.27 -16.40 26.70
N ASN A 37 -1.56 -15.59 25.93
CA ASN A 37 -0.87 -14.38 26.36
C ASN A 37 -1.45 -13.11 25.71
N SER A 38 -2.70 -13.16 25.20
CA SER A 38 -3.35 -12.04 24.52
C SER A 38 -3.47 -10.77 25.38
N TYR A 39 -3.61 -10.93 26.70
CA TYR A 39 -3.72 -9.82 27.65
C TYR A 39 -2.50 -8.89 27.71
N LYS A 40 -1.34 -9.35 27.20
CA LYS A 40 -0.10 -8.57 27.14
C LYS A 40 0.42 -8.38 25.71
N LEU A 41 -0.38 -8.74 24.72
CA LEU A 41 -0.06 -8.57 23.30
C LEU A 41 -0.62 -7.23 22.80
N HIS A 42 0.28 -6.36 22.36
CA HIS A 42 -0.06 -5.02 21.89
C HIS A 42 0.30 -4.86 20.42
N GLY A 43 -0.66 -4.44 19.60
CA GLY A 43 -0.44 -4.08 18.19
C GLY A 43 -0.16 -2.58 18.06
N ILE A 44 1.04 -2.20 17.61
CA ILE A 44 1.46 -0.80 17.45
C ILE A 44 1.97 -0.62 16.02
N LEU A 45 1.28 0.23 15.23
CA LEU A 45 1.70 0.54 13.87
C LEU A 45 3.09 1.20 13.87
N ASN A 46 3.92 0.83 12.91
CA ASN A 46 5.14 1.56 12.61
C ASN A 46 4.80 2.93 12.00
N GLY A 47 5.64 3.91 12.24
CA GLY A 47 5.62 5.16 11.48
C GLY A 47 6.45 5.07 10.20
N ILE A 48 6.38 6.11 9.38
CA ILE A 48 7.30 6.37 8.28
C ILE A 48 8.15 7.61 8.61
N ASP A 49 9.31 7.71 7.97
CA ASP A 49 10.11 8.94 8.02
C ASP A 49 9.43 10.00 7.14
N MET A 50 8.76 10.96 7.81
CA MET A 50 7.96 11.99 7.16
C MET A 50 8.81 13.05 6.44
N ASP A 51 10.11 13.11 6.73
CA ASP A 51 11.07 14.01 6.05
C ASP A 51 11.65 13.31 4.81
N ALA A 52 12.06 12.05 4.94
CA ALA A 52 12.57 11.25 3.83
C ALA A 52 11.49 10.97 2.76
N PHE A 53 10.23 10.76 3.20
CA PHE A 53 9.07 10.57 2.31
C PHE A 53 8.19 11.81 2.28
N ASN A 54 8.71 12.90 1.69
CA ASN A 54 8.01 14.18 1.60
C ASN A 54 8.04 14.73 0.17
N PRO A 55 6.89 14.69 -0.55
CA PRO A 55 6.86 15.17 -1.94
C PRO A 55 7.20 16.67 -2.09
N GLN A 56 7.16 17.46 -1.00
CA GLN A 56 7.55 18.88 -1.04
C GLN A 56 9.07 19.09 -1.10
N THR A 57 9.85 18.13 -0.62
CA THR A 57 11.32 18.23 -0.50
C THR A 57 12.06 17.10 -1.21
N ASP A 58 11.37 16.08 -1.68
CA ASP A 58 11.98 14.93 -2.36
C ASP A 58 12.62 15.36 -3.68
N THR A 59 13.92 15.22 -3.78
CA THR A 59 14.72 15.55 -4.98
C THR A 59 14.75 14.43 -6.03
N LYS A 60 14.20 13.26 -5.74
CA LYS A 60 14.17 12.08 -6.62
C LYS A 60 12.99 12.11 -7.59
N ILE A 61 11.93 12.87 -7.27
CA ILE A 61 10.75 13.04 -8.10
C ILE A 61 10.94 14.14 -9.14
N PHE A 62 10.13 14.16 -10.19
CA PHE A 62 10.28 15.09 -11.30
C PHE A 62 9.87 16.51 -10.94
N LYS A 63 8.82 16.67 -10.13
CA LYS A 63 8.31 17.96 -9.67
C LYS A 63 7.91 17.81 -8.20
N GLN A 64 8.47 18.65 -7.34
CA GLN A 64 8.04 18.76 -5.95
C GLN A 64 6.64 19.35 -5.86
N TYR A 65 5.80 18.81 -4.97
CA TYR A 65 4.43 19.24 -4.76
C TYR A 65 3.98 18.94 -3.33
N GLY A 66 2.82 19.48 -2.95
CA GLY A 66 2.29 19.28 -1.62
C GLY A 66 0.79 19.54 -1.55
N PRO A 67 0.19 19.52 -0.35
CA PRO A 67 -1.26 19.78 -0.18
C PRO A 67 -1.71 21.16 -0.71
N LYS A 68 -0.80 22.11 -0.92
CA LYS A 68 -1.11 23.44 -1.49
C LYS A 68 -1.00 23.48 -3.01
N THR A 69 -0.35 22.52 -3.62
CA THR A 69 -0.11 22.41 -5.07
C THR A 69 -0.32 20.96 -5.55
N PRO A 70 -1.47 20.33 -5.25
CA PRO A 70 -1.70 18.93 -5.57
C PRO A 70 -1.75 18.68 -7.09
N GLU A 71 -2.03 19.72 -7.89
CA GLU A 71 -2.03 19.69 -9.36
C GLU A 71 -0.66 19.37 -9.95
N ASP A 72 0.43 19.76 -9.28
CA ASP A 72 1.81 19.46 -9.71
C ASP A 72 2.13 17.94 -9.71
N LYS A 73 1.28 17.11 -9.04
CA LYS A 73 1.35 15.65 -9.14
C LYS A 73 1.17 15.17 -10.58
N LEU A 74 0.40 15.88 -11.40
CA LEU A 74 0.20 15.54 -12.81
C LEU A 74 1.49 15.59 -13.62
N VAL A 75 2.42 16.51 -13.28
CA VAL A 75 3.76 16.57 -13.90
C VAL A 75 4.51 15.26 -13.63
N ASN A 76 4.49 14.76 -12.38
CA ASN A 76 5.12 13.50 -12.02
C ASN A 76 4.53 12.31 -12.77
N LYS A 77 3.21 12.28 -12.95
CA LYS A 77 2.52 11.25 -13.74
C LYS A 77 2.98 11.27 -15.20
N THR A 78 2.98 12.44 -15.82
CA THR A 78 3.40 12.59 -17.22
C THR A 78 4.85 12.14 -17.44
N GLU A 79 5.75 12.55 -16.55
CA GLU A 79 7.16 12.19 -16.65
C GLU A 79 7.41 10.70 -16.28
N LEU A 80 6.62 10.12 -15.36
CA LEU A 80 6.66 8.68 -15.08
C LEU A 80 6.26 7.86 -16.31
N LEU A 81 5.18 8.23 -16.98
CA LEU A 81 4.71 7.56 -18.19
C LEU A 81 5.80 7.61 -19.27
N LYS A 82 6.40 8.78 -19.50
CA LYS A 82 7.53 8.92 -20.46
C LYS A 82 8.73 8.05 -20.08
N LEU A 83 9.13 8.06 -18.81
CA LEU A 83 10.23 7.24 -18.31
C LEU A 83 9.97 5.75 -18.53
N CYS A 84 8.72 5.34 -18.38
CA CYS A 84 8.27 3.95 -18.55
C CYS A 84 8.00 3.56 -20.01
N GLY A 85 8.04 4.51 -20.95
CA GLY A 85 7.70 4.27 -22.37
C GLY A 85 6.20 3.96 -22.56
N LEU A 86 5.35 4.50 -21.72
CA LEU A 86 3.89 4.30 -21.75
C LEU A 86 3.19 5.55 -22.26
N GLU A 87 2.16 5.39 -23.09
CA GLU A 87 1.29 6.46 -23.53
C GLU A 87 0.10 6.63 -22.57
N GLY A 88 -0.30 7.86 -22.32
CA GLY A 88 -1.46 8.18 -21.49
C GLY A 88 -1.58 9.67 -21.23
N ASP A 89 -2.73 10.07 -20.74
CA ASP A 89 -3.05 11.45 -20.40
C ASP A 89 -3.45 11.61 -18.91
N ALA A 90 -3.97 12.78 -18.55
CA ALA A 90 -4.45 13.07 -17.20
C ALA A 90 -5.59 12.14 -16.74
N ASN A 91 -6.37 11.55 -17.66
CA ASN A 91 -7.52 10.70 -17.38
C ASN A 91 -7.20 9.20 -17.50
N THR A 92 -6.04 8.83 -18.00
CA THR A 92 -5.58 7.44 -18.06
C THR A 92 -5.11 7.00 -16.67
N PRO A 93 -5.77 6.05 -15.98
CA PRO A 93 -5.35 5.62 -14.65
C PRO A 93 -3.99 4.93 -14.69
N VAL A 94 -3.11 5.28 -13.76
CA VAL A 94 -1.81 4.65 -13.56
C VAL A 94 -1.81 3.90 -12.24
N ILE A 95 -1.63 2.58 -12.28
CA ILE A 95 -1.55 1.72 -11.10
C ILE A 95 -0.08 1.35 -10.87
N GLY A 96 0.44 1.69 -9.70
CA GLY A 96 1.79 1.35 -9.25
C GLY A 96 1.82 0.10 -8.38
N ILE A 97 2.82 -0.76 -8.57
CA ILE A 97 3.18 -1.87 -7.69
C ILE A 97 4.66 -1.76 -7.37
N VAL A 98 5.01 -1.56 -6.11
CA VAL A 98 6.40 -1.56 -5.64
C VAL A 98 6.51 -2.54 -4.49
N THR A 99 7.09 -3.72 -4.74
CA THR A 99 7.14 -4.77 -3.73
C THR A 99 8.20 -5.83 -4.02
N ARG A 100 8.50 -6.66 -3.03
CA ARG A 100 9.20 -7.93 -3.26
C ARG A 100 8.27 -8.91 -3.97
N PHE A 101 8.75 -9.62 -4.95
CA PHE A 101 7.95 -10.59 -5.69
C PHE A 101 7.94 -11.95 -4.97
N VAL A 102 7.06 -12.09 -4.00
CA VAL A 102 6.86 -13.30 -3.20
C VAL A 102 5.36 -13.58 -3.01
N ASP A 103 5.00 -14.81 -2.72
CA ASP A 103 3.60 -15.25 -2.54
C ASP A 103 2.83 -14.41 -1.51
N GLN A 104 3.51 -13.95 -0.47
CA GLN A 104 2.93 -13.08 0.55
C GLN A 104 2.27 -11.82 -0.03
N LYS A 105 2.79 -11.30 -1.15
CA LYS A 105 2.34 -10.02 -1.72
C LYS A 105 1.12 -10.15 -2.64
N GLY A 106 0.57 -11.36 -2.80
CA GLY A 106 -0.68 -11.59 -3.53
C GLY A 106 -0.57 -11.36 -5.04
N LEU A 107 0.62 -11.53 -5.60
CA LEU A 107 0.85 -11.34 -7.03
C LEU A 107 0.17 -12.43 -7.88
N ASP A 108 -0.18 -13.56 -7.30
CA ASP A 108 -1.04 -14.60 -7.89
C ASP A 108 -2.46 -14.10 -8.18
N LEU A 109 -3.00 -13.21 -7.35
CA LEU A 109 -4.28 -12.55 -7.63
C LEU A 109 -4.16 -11.61 -8.85
N VAL A 110 -3.03 -10.88 -8.94
CA VAL A 110 -2.75 -10.02 -10.11
C VAL A 110 -2.61 -10.85 -11.37
N GLU A 111 -1.85 -11.96 -11.32
CA GLU A 111 -1.67 -12.89 -12.43
C GLU A 111 -3.01 -13.39 -12.99
N ALA A 112 -3.92 -13.81 -12.08
CA ALA A 112 -5.19 -14.41 -12.43
C ALA A 112 -6.12 -13.49 -13.24
N VAL A 113 -6.04 -12.16 -13.04
CA VAL A 113 -6.93 -11.18 -13.69
C VAL A 113 -6.18 -10.07 -14.44
N LEU A 114 -4.89 -10.27 -14.72
CA LEU A 114 -4.07 -9.26 -15.39
C LEU A 114 -4.63 -8.85 -16.78
N PRO A 115 -5.08 -9.78 -17.65
CA PRO A 115 -5.73 -9.40 -18.90
C PRO A 115 -6.98 -8.53 -18.69
N ASP A 116 -7.77 -8.82 -17.66
CA ASP A 116 -9.00 -8.07 -17.35
C ASP A 116 -8.68 -6.65 -16.84
N ILE A 117 -7.66 -6.50 -15.97
CA ILE A 117 -7.17 -5.17 -15.54
C ILE A 117 -6.74 -4.35 -16.75
N LEU A 118 -5.96 -4.96 -17.65
CA LEU A 118 -5.41 -4.26 -18.82
C LEU A 118 -6.45 -4.02 -19.92
N SER A 119 -7.62 -4.68 -19.90
CA SER A 119 -8.72 -4.38 -20.81
C SER A 119 -9.34 -3.01 -20.55
N ASP A 120 -9.21 -2.48 -19.34
CA ASP A 120 -9.90 -1.27 -18.85
C ASP A 120 -9.10 0.04 -19.08
N ASP A 121 -8.26 0.11 -20.10
CA ASP A 121 -7.43 1.30 -20.44
C ASP A 121 -6.70 1.90 -19.23
N VAL A 122 -5.99 1.07 -18.51
CA VAL A 122 -5.09 1.45 -17.40
C VAL A 122 -3.64 1.27 -17.79
N ARG A 123 -2.74 1.92 -17.07
CA ARG A 123 -1.28 1.68 -17.16
C ARG A 123 -0.81 1.05 -15.87
N LEU A 124 -0.03 -0.01 -15.99
CA LEU A 124 0.54 -0.74 -14.86
C LEU A 124 2.06 -0.50 -14.82
N VAL A 125 2.53 0.09 -13.74
CA VAL A 125 3.96 0.34 -13.51
C VAL A 125 4.42 -0.50 -12.33
N VAL A 126 5.31 -1.45 -12.59
CA VAL A 126 5.76 -2.44 -11.61
C VAL A 126 7.25 -2.30 -11.33
N LEU A 127 7.61 -2.29 -10.06
CA LEU A 127 9.00 -2.30 -9.59
C LEU A 127 9.18 -3.35 -8.50
N GLY A 128 10.11 -4.24 -8.67
CA GLY A 128 10.46 -5.23 -7.66
C GLY A 128 11.31 -6.35 -8.20
N THR A 129 11.65 -7.28 -7.32
CA THR A 129 12.39 -8.51 -7.65
C THR A 129 12.09 -9.56 -6.58
N GLY A 130 12.28 -10.84 -6.90
CA GLY A 130 12.06 -11.93 -5.97
C GLY A 130 11.94 -13.29 -6.63
N ASP A 131 10.82 -13.97 -6.45
CA ASP A 131 10.59 -15.30 -7.00
C ASP A 131 10.52 -15.24 -8.53
N TRP A 132 11.28 -16.10 -9.18
CA TRP A 132 11.41 -16.19 -10.62
C TRP A 132 10.07 -16.22 -11.36
N LYS A 133 9.08 -16.94 -10.84
CA LYS A 133 7.74 -17.04 -11.46
C LYS A 133 7.07 -15.67 -11.64
N TYR A 134 7.16 -14.79 -10.65
CA TYR A 134 6.58 -13.45 -10.72
C TYR A 134 7.42 -12.48 -11.56
N GLU A 135 8.74 -12.63 -11.55
CA GLU A 135 9.60 -11.89 -12.47
C GLU A 135 9.24 -12.22 -13.92
N GLN A 136 9.12 -13.52 -14.26
CA GLN A 136 8.74 -13.94 -15.62
C GLN A 136 7.31 -13.49 -15.98
N MET A 137 6.36 -13.55 -15.05
CA MET A 137 5.01 -13.04 -15.26
C MET A 137 5.01 -11.57 -15.71
N PHE A 138 5.75 -10.70 -15.02
CA PHE A 138 5.80 -9.28 -15.38
C PHE A 138 6.64 -8.99 -16.61
N ILE A 139 7.70 -9.74 -16.87
CA ILE A 139 8.47 -9.65 -18.12
C ILE A 139 7.56 -10.01 -19.31
N GLU A 140 6.82 -11.09 -19.21
CA GLU A 140 5.88 -11.52 -20.26
C GLU A 140 4.71 -10.55 -20.42
N ALA A 141 4.18 -10.02 -19.30
CA ALA A 141 3.16 -8.98 -19.35
C ALA A 141 3.64 -7.74 -20.11
N LYS A 142 4.85 -7.25 -19.84
CA LYS A 142 5.46 -6.13 -20.57
C LYS A 142 5.64 -6.45 -22.06
N ARG A 143 6.05 -7.68 -22.39
CA ARG A 143 6.21 -8.12 -23.78
C ARG A 143 4.87 -8.17 -24.52
N ARG A 144 3.79 -8.64 -23.84
CA ARG A 144 2.47 -8.81 -24.44
C ARG A 144 1.68 -7.51 -24.56
N TRP A 145 1.87 -6.59 -23.59
CA TRP A 145 1.19 -5.29 -23.54
C TRP A 145 2.18 -4.14 -23.35
N PRO A 146 3.09 -3.92 -24.34
CA PRO A 146 4.18 -2.94 -24.19
C PRO A 146 3.67 -1.50 -23.97
N ASP A 147 2.48 -1.16 -24.49
CA ASP A 147 1.88 0.17 -24.37
C ASP A 147 1.12 0.36 -23.03
N LYS A 148 0.94 -0.71 -22.24
CA LYS A 148 0.15 -0.70 -20.99
C LYS A 148 0.94 -1.10 -19.77
N VAL A 149 2.02 -1.87 -19.91
CA VAL A 149 2.80 -2.42 -18.79
C VAL A 149 4.26 -2.00 -18.87
N SER A 150 4.73 -1.38 -17.81
CA SER A 150 6.16 -1.22 -17.55
C SER A 150 6.56 -2.05 -16.33
N ALA A 151 7.51 -2.95 -16.50
CA ALA A 151 8.06 -3.77 -15.42
C ALA A 151 9.57 -3.56 -15.31
N SER A 152 10.01 -3.16 -14.14
CA SER A 152 11.40 -2.99 -13.74
C SER A 152 11.77 -4.06 -12.71
N ILE A 153 12.49 -5.10 -13.15
CA ILE A 153 12.89 -6.23 -12.30
C ILE A 153 14.19 -5.86 -11.61
N MET A 154 14.09 -5.05 -10.58
CA MET A 154 15.23 -4.55 -9.80
C MET A 154 14.79 -3.93 -8.49
N PHE A 155 15.76 -3.62 -7.62
CA PHE A 155 15.57 -2.70 -6.50
C PHE A 155 16.03 -1.29 -6.92
N SER A 156 15.15 -0.30 -6.75
CA SER A 156 15.47 1.11 -7.00
C SER A 156 14.62 2.02 -6.12
N GLY A 157 15.25 2.67 -5.14
CA GLY A 157 14.57 3.65 -4.27
C GLY A 157 14.08 4.88 -5.04
N ASP A 158 14.88 5.38 -5.98
CA ASP A 158 14.53 6.56 -6.77
C ASP A 158 13.33 6.28 -7.69
N LEU A 159 13.31 5.12 -8.35
CA LEU A 159 12.15 4.73 -9.15
C LEU A 159 10.91 4.48 -8.28
N ALA A 160 11.07 3.92 -7.07
CA ALA A 160 9.96 3.77 -6.13
C ALA A 160 9.33 5.13 -5.78
N ASN A 161 10.14 6.14 -5.44
CA ASN A 161 9.64 7.48 -5.14
C ASN A 161 8.92 8.12 -6.35
N ARG A 162 9.45 7.92 -7.58
CA ARG A 162 8.79 8.37 -8.82
C ARG A 162 7.46 7.66 -9.06
N ILE A 163 7.35 6.37 -8.72
CA ILE A 163 6.09 5.62 -8.79
C ILE A 163 5.10 6.16 -7.76
N TYR A 164 5.51 6.35 -6.49
CA TYR A 164 4.66 6.97 -5.48
C TYR A 164 4.18 8.37 -5.89
N ALA A 165 5.04 9.16 -6.52
CA ALA A 165 4.67 10.51 -6.95
C ALA A 165 3.82 10.53 -8.23
N GLY A 166 4.04 9.61 -9.16
CA GLY A 166 3.45 9.66 -10.50
C GLY A 166 2.26 8.71 -10.72
N ALA A 167 2.10 7.66 -9.93
CA ALA A 167 0.92 6.81 -10.03
C ALA A 167 -0.33 7.49 -9.44
N ASP A 168 -1.51 7.10 -9.93
CA ASP A 168 -2.79 7.52 -9.35
C ASP A 168 -3.21 6.57 -8.22
N MET A 169 -2.96 5.28 -8.40
CA MET A 169 -3.32 4.20 -7.49
C MET A 169 -2.11 3.35 -7.14
N PHE A 170 -2.14 2.73 -5.96
CA PHE A 170 -1.09 1.85 -5.48
C PHE A 170 -1.67 0.52 -5.01
N LEU A 171 -1.35 -0.57 -5.71
CA LEU A 171 -1.97 -1.87 -5.47
C LEU A 171 -1.15 -2.73 -4.49
N MET A 172 -1.79 -3.20 -3.42
CA MET A 172 -1.22 -4.10 -2.41
C MET A 172 -2.21 -5.23 -2.05
N PRO A 173 -2.31 -6.29 -2.86
CA PRO A 173 -3.25 -7.39 -2.64
C PRO A 173 -2.71 -8.46 -1.68
N SER A 174 -1.96 -8.07 -0.67
CA SER A 174 -1.18 -8.97 0.19
C SER A 174 -2.02 -10.05 0.84
N LYS A 175 -1.50 -11.28 0.85
CA LYS A 175 -2.09 -12.43 1.57
C LYS A 175 -2.06 -12.21 3.08
N PHE A 176 -0.99 -11.59 3.57
CA PHE A 176 -0.87 -11.03 4.91
C PHE A 176 0.16 -9.89 4.89
N GLU A 177 -0.07 -8.87 5.71
CA GLU A 177 0.82 -7.70 5.80
C GLU A 177 0.90 -7.23 7.26
N PRO A 178 1.96 -7.58 8.00
CA PRO A 178 2.05 -7.24 9.42
C PRO A 178 1.83 -5.76 9.72
N CYS A 179 2.48 -4.88 8.98
CA CYS A 179 2.27 -3.44 9.06
C CYS A 179 2.02 -2.85 7.66
N GLY A 180 2.95 -3.09 6.73
CA GLY A 180 3.03 -2.34 5.49
C GLY A 180 3.51 -0.91 5.73
N LEU A 181 4.43 -0.44 4.89
CA LEU A 181 4.86 0.95 4.88
C LEU A 181 4.48 1.62 3.56
N ALA A 182 4.45 0.84 2.48
CA ALA A 182 4.26 1.34 1.13
C ALA A 182 2.91 2.04 0.93
N GLN A 183 1.82 1.59 1.58
CA GLN A 183 0.53 2.26 1.54
C GLN A 183 0.55 3.62 2.25
N MET A 184 1.27 3.74 3.36
CA MET A 184 1.41 5.01 4.08
C MET A 184 2.26 6.00 3.26
N ILE A 185 3.33 5.50 2.63
CA ILE A 185 4.15 6.29 1.70
C ILE A 185 3.30 6.72 0.50
N ALA A 186 2.54 5.81 -0.12
CA ALA A 186 1.65 6.14 -1.23
C ALA A 186 0.67 7.26 -0.85
N LEU A 187 -0.01 7.14 0.30
CA LEU A 187 -0.90 8.18 0.84
C LEU A 187 -0.19 9.51 1.03
N ARG A 188 1.03 9.49 1.57
CA ARG A 188 1.85 10.70 1.76
C ARG A 188 2.17 11.41 0.44
N TYR A 189 2.29 10.66 -0.65
CA TYR A 189 2.47 11.17 -2.01
C TYR A 189 1.14 11.41 -2.77
N GLY A 190 -0.01 11.31 -2.10
CA GLY A 190 -1.33 11.49 -2.71
C GLY A 190 -1.67 10.41 -3.75
N THR A 191 -1.07 9.24 -3.64
CA THR A 191 -1.38 8.07 -4.46
C THR A 191 -2.30 7.16 -3.67
N ILE A 192 -3.45 6.81 -4.25
CA ILE A 192 -4.54 6.18 -3.52
C ILE A 192 -4.34 4.66 -3.44
N PRO A 193 -4.21 4.07 -2.23
CA PRO A 193 -4.03 2.64 -2.08
C PRO A 193 -5.29 1.85 -2.45
N ILE A 194 -5.05 0.71 -3.11
CA ILE A 194 -6.02 -0.38 -3.28
C ILE A 194 -5.44 -1.57 -2.55
N VAL A 195 -6.06 -2.00 -1.44
CA VAL A 195 -5.46 -2.98 -0.56
C VAL A 195 -6.42 -4.10 -0.16
N ARG A 196 -5.87 -5.27 0.17
CA ARG A 196 -6.62 -6.27 0.89
C ARG A 196 -6.66 -5.92 2.39
N GLU A 197 -7.82 -6.15 3.02
CA GLU A 197 -8.03 -5.90 4.46
C GLU A 197 -7.31 -6.96 5.30
N THR A 198 -6.02 -6.74 5.61
CA THR A 198 -5.21 -7.61 6.46
C THR A 198 -4.15 -6.79 7.19
N GLY A 199 -3.88 -7.13 8.43
CA GLY A 199 -2.86 -6.50 9.27
C GLY A 199 -2.87 -4.99 9.19
N GLY A 200 -1.69 -4.38 9.06
CA GLY A 200 -1.56 -2.93 8.99
C GLY A 200 -2.19 -2.26 7.78
N LEU A 201 -2.49 -2.99 6.71
CA LEU A 201 -3.25 -2.43 5.59
C LEU A 201 -4.67 -2.06 6.03
N LYS A 202 -5.34 -2.94 6.78
CA LYS A 202 -6.68 -2.69 7.33
C LYS A 202 -6.68 -1.55 8.35
N ASP A 203 -5.59 -1.42 9.12
CA ASP A 203 -5.49 -0.38 10.15
C ASP A 203 -5.17 1.01 9.58
N THR A 204 -4.62 1.11 8.37
CA THR A 204 -4.15 2.36 7.77
C THR A 204 -4.94 2.81 6.54
N VAL A 205 -5.62 1.88 5.85
CA VAL A 205 -6.41 2.18 4.66
C VAL A 205 -7.88 1.87 4.94
N HIS A 206 -8.70 2.91 4.85
CA HIS A 206 -10.13 2.84 5.09
C HIS A 206 -10.88 2.99 3.77
N ALA A 207 -11.86 2.12 3.53
CA ALA A 207 -12.64 2.12 2.31
C ALA A 207 -13.29 3.49 2.04
N PHE A 208 -13.18 3.93 0.81
CA PHE A 208 -13.88 5.13 0.35
C PHE A 208 -15.39 4.91 0.37
N VAL A 209 -16.12 5.86 0.93
CA VAL A 209 -17.58 5.88 0.99
C VAL A 209 -18.06 7.18 0.34
N ASP A 210 -18.52 7.10 -0.91
CA ASP A 210 -18.82 8.26 -1.75
C ASP A 210 -19.84 9.22 -1.11
N TYR A 211 -20.99 8.71 -0.65
CA TYR A 211 -22.03 9.54 -0.04
C TYR A 211 -21.59 10.23 1.27
N ALA A 212 -20.66 9.64 2.00
CA ALA A 212 -20.09 10.23 3.23
C ALA A 212 -18.84 11.08 2.94
N GLY A 213 -18.19 10.85 1.80
CA GLY A 213 -16.93 11.46 1.43
C GLY A 213 -15.82 11.14 2.43
N THR A 214 -15.84 9.94 3.02
CA THR A 214 -14.88 9.44 4.00
C THR A 214 -14.02 8.33 3.40
N GLY A 215 -12.95 7.95 4.10
CA GLY A 215 -12.00 6.96 3.63
C GLY A 215 -10.77 7.60 2.98
N ASN A 216 -9.74 6.79 2.75
CA ASN A 216 -8.47 7.23 2.17
C ASN A 216 -7.94 6.26 1.10
N GLY A 217 -8.72 5.24 0.73
CA GLY A 217 -8.34 4.26 -0.26
C GLY A 217 -9.48 3.32 -0.61
N PHE A 218 -9.17 2.23 -1.29
CA PHE A 218 -10.13 1.21 -1.68
C PHE A 218 -9.71 -0.13 -1.10
N THR A 219 -10.67 -0.91 -0.58
CA THR A 219 -10.36 -2.15 0.14
C THR A 219 -11.21 -3.32 -0.33
N PHE A 220 -10.65 -4.53 -0.25
CA PHE A 220 -11.38 -5.79 -0.42
C PHE A 220 -10.99 -6.78 0.69
N ALA A 221 -11.97 -7.55 1.19
CA ALA A 221 -11.76 -8.43 2.34
C ALA A 221 -11.25 -9.82 1.94
N SER A 222 -11.86 -10.43 0.93
CA SER A 222 -11.54 -11.80 0.51
C SER A 222 -10.21 -11.87 -0.24
N TYR A 223 -9.42 -12.92 -0.01
CA TYR A 223 -8.26 -13.20 -0.86
C TYR A 223 -8.73 -13.82 -2.19
N ASN A 224 -9.26 -12.95 -3.06
CA ASN A 224 -9.92 -13.32 -4.31
C ASN A 224 -9.58 -12.32 -5.41
N ALA A 225 -9.19 -12.83 -6.59
CA ALA A 225 -8.76 -12.02 -7.71
C ALA A 225 -9.90 -11.18 -8.32
N HIS A 226 -11.13 -11.71 -8.35
CA HIS A 226 -12.28 -10.98 -8.90
C HIS A 226 -12.77 -9.89 -7.94
N ASP A 227 -12.70 -10.09 -6.62
CA ASP A 227 -12.98 -9.03 -5.63
C ASP A 227 -11.96 -7.90 -5.78
N MET A 228 -10.68 -8.22 -5.93
CA MET A 228 -9.62 -7.25 -6.25
C MET A 228 -9.91 -6.48 -7.55
N LEU A 229 -10.26 -7.20 -8.63
CA LEU A 229 -10.59 -6.60 -9.93
C LEU A 229 -11.78 -5.64 -9.82
N HIS A 230 -12.83 -6.05 -9.09
CA HIS A 230 -14.00 -5.21 -8.86
C HIS A 230 -13.61 -3.88 -8.21
N VAL A 231 -12.80 -3.93 -7.16
CA VAL A 231 -12.36 -2.73 -6.43
C VAL A 231 -11.39 -1.87 -7.27
N ILE A 232 -10.54 -2.48 -8.09
CA ILE A 232 -9.73 -1.73 -9.07
C ILE A 232 -10.63 -0.94 -10.03
N ARG A 233 -11.69 -1.56 -10.55
CA ARG A 233 -12.66 -0.91 -11.46
C ARG A 233 -13.44 0.21 -10.79
N GLU A 234 -13.84 0.01 -9.52
CA GLU A 234 -14.45 1.05 -8.69
C GLU A 234 -13.51 2.26 -8.55
N ALA A 235 -12.27 2.04 -8.15
CA ALA A 235 -11.27 3.09 -8.01
C ALA A 235 -11.03 3.84 -9.33
N CYS A 236 -10.92 3.13 -10.45
CA CYS A 236 -10.80 3.72 -11.79
C CYS A 236 -12.06 4.53 -12.16
N GLY A 237 -13.24 4.08 -11.76
CA GLY A 237 -14.51 4.79 -11.97
C GLY A 237 -14.52 6.13 -11.22
N VAL A 238 -14.19 6.12 -9.93
CA VAL A 238 -14.10 7.35 -9.12
C VAL A 238 -13.03 8.29 -9.70
N PHE A 239 -11.84 7.76 -10.05
CA PHE A 239 -10.78 8.54 -10.68
C PHE A 239 -11.23 9.25 -11.96
N ARG A 240 -11.96 8.57 -12.85
CA ARG A 240 -12.39 9.12 -14.13
C ARG A 240 -13.59 10.07 -14.02
N PHE A 241 -14.58 9.71 -13.22
CA PHE A 241 -15.91 10.30 -13.25
C PHE A 241 -16.27 11.12 -12.02
N ASN A 242 -15.50 11.04 -10.91
CA ASN A 242 -15.75 11.81 -9.68
C ASN A 242 -14.47 12.53 -9.22
N LYS A 243 -14.00 13.49 -10.03
CA LYS A 243 -12.77 14.27 -9.75
C LYS A 243 -12.78 14.99 -8.39
N PRO A 244 -13.92 15.56 -7.92
CA PRO A 244 -13.97 16.17 -6.59
C PRO A 244 -13.69 15.15 -5.47
N ALA A 245 -14.29 13.95 -5.53
CA ALA A 245 -14.05 12.90 -4.56
C ALA A 245 -12.61 12.41 -4.62
N TRP A 246 -12.04 12.24 -5.82
CA TRP A 246 -10.65 11.85 -6.01
C TRP A 246 -9.67 12.86 -5.41
N SER A 247 -9.90 14.16 -5.65
CA SER A 247 -9.09 15.24 -5.06
C SER A 247 -9.16 15.23 -3.53
N LYS A 248 -10.34 14.94 -2.97
CA LYS A 248 -10.52 14.82 -1.52
C LYS A 248 -9.73 13.64 -0.95
N LEU A 249 -9.76 12.48 -1.62
CA LEU A 249 -8.93 11.31 -1.24
C LEU A 249 -7.45 11.64 -1.21
N ILE A 250 -6.93 12.32 -2.24
CA ILE A 250 -5.54 12.78 -2.31
C ILE A 250 -5.22 13.64 -1.07
N MET A 251 -6.05 14.63 -0.78
CA MET A 251 -5.83 15.55 0.33
C MET A 251 -5.89 14.85 1.69
N GLN A 252 -6.83 13.94 1.90
CA GLN A 252 -6.94 13.15 3.12
C GLN A 252 -5.69 12.28 3.32
N GLY A 253 -5.21 11.61 2.27
CA GLY A 253 -3.98 10.83 2.32
C GLY A 253 -2.75 11.67 2.67
N MET A 254 -2.53 12.77 1.96
CA MET A 254 -1.37 13.64 2.18
C MET A 254 -1.34 14.32 3.55
N GLN A 255 -2.49 14.51 4.19
CA GLN A 255 -2.63 15.14 5.50
C GLN A 255 -2.64 14.12 6.66
N SER A 256 -2.67 12.83 6.38
CA SER A 256 -2.64 11.79 7.41
C SER A 256 -1.30 11.80 8.15
N ASP A 257 -1.37 11.65 9.49
CA ASP A 257 -0.18 11.53 10.31
C ASP A 257 0.25 10.07 10.45
N PHE A 258 1.30 9.71 9.73
CA PHE A 258 1.96 8.42 9.82
C PHE A 258 3.37 8.55 10.43
N SER A 259 3.61 9.57 11.26
CA SER A 259 4.91 9.80 11.89
C SER A 259 5.26 8.74 12.94
N TRP A 260 6.56 8.59 13.19
CA TRP A 260 7.06 7.80 14.30
C TRP A 260 6.68 8.37 15.67
N GLY A 261 6.35 9.68 15.75
CA GLY A 261 5.88 10.30 17.00
C GLY A 261 4.63 9.62 17.54
N SER A 262 3.61 9.45 16.71
CA SER A 262 2.37 8.75 17.07
C SER A 262 2.60 7.29 17.50
N SER A 263 3.56 6.60 16.89
CA SER A 263 3.93 5.22 17.28
C SER A 263 4.70 5.21 18.61
N ALA A 264 5.64 6.13 18.81
CA ALA A 264 6.46 6.22 20.02
C ALA A 264 5.62 6.44 21.27
N ASP A 265 4.59 7.30 21.21
CA ASP A 265 3.68 7.53 22.33
C ASP A 265 3.01 6.22 22.79
N LYS A 266 2.57 5.37 21.87
CA LYS A 266 1.98 4.06 22.17
C LYS A 266 3.00 3.11 22.81
N TYR A 267 4.25 3.11 22.36
CA TYR A 267 5.32 2.33 23.01
C TYR A 267 5.61 2.82 24.42
N ILE A 268 5.61 4.13 24.65
CA ILE A 268 5.78 4.72 25.98
C ILE A 268 4.68 4.25 26.95
N GLU A 269 3.43 4.19 26.50
CA GLU A 269 2.31 3.67 27.31
C GLU A 269 2.51 2.19 27.69
N VAL A 270 2.98 1.35 26.74
CA VAL A 270 3.31 -0.05 27.03
C VAL A 270 4.44 -0.14 28.07
N TYR A 271 5.48 0.71 27.96
CA TYR A 271 6.59 0.72 28.91
C TYR A 271 6.14 1.17 30.31
N LYS A 272 5.32 2.22 30.42
CA LYS A 272 4.75 2.66 31.70
C LYS A 272 3.94 1.53 32.36
N THR A 273 3.04 0.90 31.61
CA THR A 273 2.25 -0.24 32.10
C THR A 273 3.14 -1.39 32.57
N ALA A 274 4.20 -1.73 31.82
CA ALA A 274 5.15 -2.78 32.15
C ALA A 274 5.97 -2.47 33.41
N MET A 275 6.17 -1.18 33.74
CA MET A 275 6.85 -0.71 34.95
C MET A 275 5.93 -0.50 36.15
N GLY A 276 4.61 -0.70 35.99
CA GLY A 276 3.61 -0.49 37.06
C GLY A 276 3.34 1.00 37.33
N GLN A 277 3.49 1.85 36.35
CA GLN A 277 3.25 3.30 36.40
C GLN A 277 1.94 3.69 35.73
#